data_c69e017d2a9a93afc3f0f18d0232d79e
#
_entry.id   c69e017d2a9a93afc3f0f18d0232d79e
#
_cell.length_a   1.000
_cell.length_b   1.000
_cell.length_c   1.000
_cell.angle_alpha   90.00
_cell.angle_beta   90.00
_cell.angle_gamma   90.00
#
_symmetry.space_group_name_H-M   'P 1'
#
loop_
_entity.id
_entity.type
_entity.pdbx_description
1 polymer ?
#
loop_
_entity_poly.entity_id
_entity_poly.type
_entity_poly.pdbx_seq_one_letter_code
_entity_poly.pdbx_strand_id
1 'polypeptide(L)'
;MQQLAELYPQHILELQTRTKEALSREGIDGLIIHSGQAKRMFLDDNNYPFKCNPQFKAWLPVIDNPNCWLIVNGSDKPKLIFYRPKDFWHKVPPEPNDFWVEQFDVVLLTQADAVEKHLPYDRSRFAYIGEYIEVAKALGFDLVNPDRVLNYLHYQRAYKTDYELVCMRQANVLAVAGHNAAAAAFKDGKSEFDINQAYLAAVRQNDNQVPYNNIVALNENSAILHYMEQDVLAPALTQLNIEPIVSHFF
;
A
#
# COMPACT_ATOMS: atom_id res chain seq x y z
N MET A 1 -11.09 -13.54 -9.06
CA MET A 1 -11.39 -13.81 -7.64
C MET A 1 -11.08 -15.24 -7.25
N GLN A 2 -11.64 -16.28 -7.90
CA GLN A 2 -11.41 -17.69 -7.52
C GLN A 2 -9.93 -18.08 -7.48
N GLN A 3 -9.15 -17.77 -8.51
CA GLN A 3 -7.71 -18.04 -8.55
C GLN A 3 -6.93 -17.37 -7.41
N LEU A 4 -7.29 -16.14 -7.03
CA LEU A 4 -6.66 -15.43 -5.90
C LEU A 4 -6.96 -16.16 -4.58
N ALA A 5 -8.21 -16.58 -4.37
CA ALA A 5 -8.61 -17.33 -3.18
C ALA A 5 -7.87 -18.66 -3.05
N GLU A 6 -7.65 -19.37 -4.15
CA GLU A 6 -6.93 -20.65 -4.19
C GLU A 6 -5.43 -20.50 -3.87
N LEU A 7 -4.79 -19.39 -4.30
CA LEU A 7 -3.37 -19.15 -4.10
C LEU A 7 -3.03 -18.48 -2.76
N TYR A 8 -4.00 -17.83 -2.14
CA TYR A 8 -3.75 -17.00 -0.97
C TYR A 8 -3.27 -17.79 0.28
N PRO A 9 -3.77 -18.98 0.62
CA PRO A 9 -3.23 -19.74 1.74
C PRO A 9 -1.74 -20.04 1.61
N GLN A 10 -1.27 -20.40 0.41
CA GLN A 10 0.15 -20.66 0.16
C GLN A 10 0.98 -19.39 0.25
N HIS A 11 0.44 -18.25 -0.19
CA HIS A 11 1.06 -16.95 -0.01
C HIS A 11 1.27 -16.62 1.48
N ILE A 12 0.26 -16.81 2.32
CA ILE A 12 0.37 -16.57 3.77
C ILE A 12 1.39 -17.52 4.40
N LEU A 13 1.43 -18.79 4.01
CA LEU A 13 2.42 -19.73 4.49
C LEU A 13 3.86 -19.29 4.15
N GLU A 14 4.08 -18.79 2.95
CA GLU A 14 5.38 -18.26 2.54
C GLU A 14 5.78 -17.03 3.36
N LEU A 15 4.85 -16.09 3.58
CA LEU A 15 5.10 -14.92 4.42
C LEU A 15 5.40 -15.29 5.88
N GLN A 16 4.71 -16.30 6.41
CA GLN A 16 4.99 -16.87 7.73
C GLN A 16 6.41 -17.46 7.79
N THR A 17 6.81 -18.21 6.77
CA THR A 17 8.14 -18.83 6.68
C THR A 17 9.24 -17.76 6.68
N ARG A 18 9.09 -16.74 5.86
CA ARG A 18 10.02 -15.59 5.80
C ARG A 18 10.07 -14.82 7.12
N THR A 19 8.92 -14.64 7.74
CA THR A 19 8.84 -13.98 9.06
C THR A 19 9.57 -14.80 10.12
N LYS A 20 9.32 -16.10 10.20
CA LYS A 20 9.98 -17.00 11.14
C LYS A 20 11.51 -16.95 11.00
N GLU A 21 12.01 -16.91 9.78
CA GLU A 21 13.45 -16.79 9.52
C GLU A 21 14.00 -15.43 9.99
N ALA A 22 13.30 -14.32 9.69
CA ALA A 22 13.68 -12.99 10.16
C ALA A 22 13.74 -12.92 11.68
N LEU A 23 12.71 -13.44 12.37
CA LEU A 23 12.64 -13.47 13.82
C LEU A 23 13.78 -14.29 14.45
N SER A 24 14.06 -15.48 13.88
CA SER A 24 15.14 -16.35 14.33
C SER A 24 16.52 -15.68 14.20
N ARG A 25 16.77 -14.95 13.13
CA ARG A 25 18.03 -14.24 12.89
C ARG A 25 18.29 -13.11 13.90
N GLU A 26 17.22 -12.45 14.34
CA GLU A 26 17.31 -11.28 15.22
C GLU A 26 16.99 -11.62 16.69
N GLY A 27 16.61 -12.86 16.99
CA GLY A 27 16.30 -13.31 18.34
C GLY A 27 15.07 -12.63 18.94
N ILE A 28 14.07 -12.32 18.14
CA ILE A 28 12.81 -11.68 18.54
C ILE A 28 11.63 -12.62 18.35
N ASP A 29 10.50 -12.35 19.02
CA ASP A 29 9.37 -13.27 19.11
C ASP A 29 8.25 -12.98 18.09
N GLY A 30 8.20 -11.75 17.55
CA GLY A 30 7.19 -11.42 16.57
C GLY A 30 7.34 -10.03 15.98
N LEU A 31 6.53 -9.78 14.96
CA LEU A 31 6.37 -8.46 14.35
C LEU A 31 4.96 -7.94 14.62
N ILE A 32 4.85 -6.66 14.85
CA ILE A 32 3.60 -5.92 14.94
C ILE A 32 3.62 -4.87 13.84
N ILE A 33 2.84 -5.13 12.80
CA ILE A 33 2.82 -4.35 11.58
C ILE A 33 1.60 -3.45 11.60
N HIS A 34 1.83 -2.15 11.61
CA HIS A 34 0.77 -1.14 11.63
C HIS A 34 0.45 -0.67 10.21
N SER A 35 -0.83 -0.64 9.83
CA SER A 35 -1.25 -0.17 8.49
C SER A 35 -0.96 1.30 8.24
N GLY A 36 -0.79 2.09 9.31
CA GLY A 36 -0.66 3.54 9.31
C GLY A 36 -1.91 4.23 9.85
N GLN A 37 -1.88 5.55 9.89
CA GLN A 37 -2.98 6.39 10.37
C GLN A 37 -3.37 7.43 9.32
N ALA A 38 -4.63 7.84 9.31
CA ALA A 38 -5.04 9.04 8.60
C ALA A 38 -4.46 10.27 9.29
N LYS A 39 -3.74 11.11 8.57
CA LYS A 39 -3.16 12.36 9.08
C LYS A 39 -4.04 13.53 8.70
N ARG A 40 -4.58 14.21 9.71
CA ARG A 40 -5.40 15.41 9.49
C ARG A 40 -4.54 16.57 8.97
N MET A 41 -5.08 17.33 8.03
CA MET A 41 -4.47 18.56 7.55
C MET A 41 -4.49 19.63 8.64
N PHE A 42 -3.50 20.55 8.61
CA PHE A 42 -3.39 21.58 9.62
C PHE A 42 -4.56 22.58 9.53
N LEU A 43 -5.28 22.76 10.63
CA LEU A 43 -6.48 23.61 10.74
C LEU A 43 -7.61 23.29 9.75
N ASP A 44 -7.69 22.03 9.29
CA ASP A 44 -8.71 21.55 8.37
C ASP A 44 -9.43 20.33 8.95
N ASP A 45 -10.61 19.98 8.45
CA ASP A 45 -11.34 18.76 8.78
C ASP A 45 -11.03 17.60 7.82
N ASN A 46 -10.32 17.86 6.72
CA ASN A 46 -9.85 16.85 5.78
C ASN A 46 -8.54 16.20 6.23
N ASN A 47 -8.32 14.99 5.73
CA ASN A 47 -7.07 14.25 5.91
C ASN A 47 -6.20 14.31 4.64
N TYR A 48 -4.89 14.22 4.83
CA TYR A 48 -4.00 13.87 3.73
C TYR A 48 -4.37 12.48 3.17
N PRO A 49 -4.10 12.22 1.88
CA PRO A 49 -4.32 10.90 1.29
C PRO A 49 -3.62 9.81 2.10
N PHE A 50 -4.39 8.81 2.53
CA PHE A 50 -3.84 7.68 3.25
C PHE A 50 -3.14 6.71 2.29
N LYS A 51 -1.93 6.30 2.63
CA LYS A 51 -1.20 5.23 1.96
C LYS A 51 -0.86 4.16 2.98
N CYS A 52 -1.37 2.97 2.76
CA CYS A 52 -1.15 1.84 3.66
C CYS A 52 0.32 1.39 3.64
N ASN A 53 0.85 1.04 4.82
CA ASN A 53 2.18 0.48 4.99
C ASN A 53 2.44 -0.70 4.03
N PRO A 54 3.51 -0.66 3.20
CA PRO A 54 3.82 -1.73 2.26
C PRO A 54 4.02 -3.11 2.89
N GLN A 55 4.54 -3.18 4.11
CA GLN A 55 4.69 -4.45 4.83
C GLN A 55 3.33 -5.00 5.27
N PHE A 56 2.36 -4.15 5.61
CA PHE A 56 1.00 -4.56 5.91
C PHE A 56 0.28 -5.06 4.64
N LYS A 57 0.40 -4.33 3.52
CA LYS A 57 -0.19 -4.71 2.24
C LYS A 57 0.33 -6.04 1.69
N ALA A 58 1.56 -6.42 2.05
CA ALA A 58 2.08 -7.73 1.65
C ALA A 58 1.27 -8.89 2.22
N TRP A 59 0.68 -8.71 3.41
CA TRP A 59 -0.14 -9.74 4.06
C TRP A 59 -1.62 -9.67 3.67
N LEU A 60 -2.17 -8.48 3.48
CA LEU A 60 -3.61 -8.25 3.44
C LEU A 60 -4.00 -7.33 2.28
N PRO A 61 -5.04 -7.67 1.52
CA PRO A 61 -5.60 -6.78 0.49
C PRO A 61 -6.48 -5.66 1.09
N VAL A 62 -6.14 -5.18 2.30
CA VAL A 62 -6.82 -4.09 3.02
C VAL A 62 -5.95 -2.85 2.93
N ILE A 63 -6.23 -2.00 1.94
CA ILE A 63 -5.37 -0.87 1.59
C ILE A 63 -5.93 0.50 2.00
N ASP A 64 -7.24 0.57 2.30
CA ASP A 64 -7.94 1.84 2.54
C ASP A 64 -8.35 2.01 4.01
N ASN A 65 -7.91 1.13 4.92
CA ASN A 65 -8.32 1.13 6.31
C ASN A 65 -7.14 1.48 7.23
N PRO A 66 -7.03 2.72 7.72
CA PRO A 66 -6.02 3.12 8.70
C PRO A 66 -6.26 2.46 10.06
N ASN A 67 -5.29 2.54 10.96
CA ASN A 67 -5.32 2.02 12.33
C ASN A 67 -5.58 0.51 12.45
N CYS A 68 -5.33 -0.25 11.40
CA CYS A 68 -5.28 -1.71 11.49
C CYS A 68 -3.90 -2.19 11.93
N TRP A 69 -3.87 -3.29 12.69
CA TRP A 69 -2.64 -3.87 13.20
C TRP A 69 -2.58 -5.35 12.91
N LEU A 70 -1.44 -5.83 12.52
CA LEU A 70 -1.19 -7.24 12.24
C LEU A 70 -0.09 -7.75 13.16
N ILE A 71 -0.34 -8.83 13.88
CA ILE A 71 0.61 -9.50 14.77
C ILE A 71 0.97 -10.83 14.13
N VAL A 72 2.26 -11.04 13.89
CA VAL A 72 2.80 -12.26 13.27
C VAL A 72 4.03 -12.76 14.01
N ASN A 73 4.14 -14.08 14.20
CA ASN A 73 5.29 -14.73 14.79
C ASN A 73 5.90 -15.85 13.90
N GLY A 74 5.39 -15.96 12.68
CA GLY A 74 5.87 -16.94 11.69
C GLY A 74 5.44 -18.39 11.92
N SER A 75 4.59 -18.67 12.89
CA SER A 75 4.10 -20.03 13.21
C SER A 75 2.60 -20.10 13.49
N ASP A 76 2.08 -19.21 14.33
CA ASP A 76 0.67 -19.19 14.68
C ASP A 76 -0.14 -18.46 13.61
N LYS A 77 -1.44 -18.69 13.58
CA LYS A 77 -2.36 -17.97 12.71
C LYS A 77 -2.22 -16.46 12.97
N PRO A 78 -1.93 -15.63 11.95
CA PRO A 78 -1.75 -14.20 12.14
C PRO A 78 -2.98 -13.54 12.76
N LYS A 79 -2.77 -12.63 13.72
CA LYS A 79 -3.87 -11.89 14.34
C LYS A 79 -4.01 -10.52 13.71
N LEU A 80 -5.18 -10.26 13.14
CA LEU A 80 -5.55 -8.97 12.57
C LEU A 80 -6.45 -8.20 13.54
N ILE A 81 -6.01 -7.05 13.98
CA ILE A 81 -6.84 -6.06 14.69
C ILE A 81 -7.37 -5.10 13.64
N PHE A 82 -8.62 -5.28 13.26
CA PHE A 82 -9.26 -4.55 12.18
C PHE A 82 -10.03 -3.35 12.73
N TYR A 83 -9.60 -2.14 12.37
CA TYR A 83 -10.22 -0.91 12.83
C TYR A 83 -11.54 -0.66 12.11
N ARG A 84 -12.62 -0.58 12.89
CA ARG A 84 -13.99 -0.40 12.38
C ARG A 84 -14.75 0.61 13.26
N PRO A 85 -14.37 1.90 13.18
CA PRO A 85 -15.02 2.95 13.94
C PRO A 85 -16.48 3.12 13.52
N LYS A 86 -17.30 3.56 14.46
CA LYS A 86 -18.67 4.00 14.19
C LYS A 86 -18.78 5.45 14.62
N ASP A 87 -18.95 6.34 13.66
CA ASP A 87 -19.21 7.75 13.89
C ASP A 87 -20.31 8.25 12.95
N PHE A 88 -20.71 9.49 13.13
CA PHE A 88 -21.78 10.10 12.34
C PHE A 88 -21.30 10.53 10.94
N TRP A 89 -20.03 10.84 10.78
CA TRP A 89 -19.48 11.53 9.61
C TRP A 89 -18.95 10.61 8.53
N HIS A 90 -18.48 9.42 8.92
CA HIS A 90 -17.77 8.53 8.02
C HIS A 90 -18.54 7.24 7.77
N LYS A 91 -18.40 6.74 6.55
CA LYS A 91 -18.90 5.40 6.22
C LYS A 91 -18.15 4.38 7.07
N VAL A 92 -18.89 3.60 7.86
CA VAL A 92 -18.33 2.51 8.64
C VAL A 92 -17.70 1.49 7.68
N PRO A 93 -16.42 1.10 7.85
CA PRO A 93 -15.82 0.05 7.04
C PRO A 93 -16.66 -1.24 7.10
N PRO A 94 -16.85 -1.95 5.99
CA PRO A 94 -17.58 -3.23 6.03
C PRO A 94 -16.87 -4.21 6.96
N GLU A 95 -17.62 -5.12 7.53
CA GLU A 95 -17.04 -6.22 8.29
C GLU A 95 -16.27 -7.14 7.33
N PRO A 96 -15.05 -7.57 7.70
CA PRO A 96 -14.28 -8.45 6.85
C PRO A 96 -15.02 -9.77 6.56
N ASN A 97 -15.24 -10.09 5.29
CA ASN A 97 -15.97 -11.29 4.85
C ASN A 97 -15.46 -11.85 3.51
N ASP A 98 -14.28 -11.43 3.04
CA ASP A 98 -13.71 -11.87 1.77
C ASP A 98 -12.79 -13.09 1.97
N PHE A 99 -12.30 -13.68 0.86
CA PHE A 99 -11.51 -14.92 0.81
C PHE A 99 -10.27 -14.96 1.73
N TRP A 100 -9.71 -13.81 2.04
CA TRP A 100 -8.50 -13.70 2.86
C TRP A 100 -8.76 -13.86 4.37
N VAL A 101 -10.00 -13.64 4.83
CA VAL A 101 -10.36 -13.56 6.27
C VAL A 101 -10.04 -14.84 7.02
N GLU A 102 -10.25 -15.99 6.40
CA GLU A 102 -10.01 -17.30 7.01
C GLU A 102 -8.55 -17.53 7.42
N GLN A 103 -7.62 -16.78 6.84
CA GLN A 103 -6.19 -16.88 7.15
C GLN A 103 -5.79 -16.10 8.42
N PHE A 104 -6.71 -15.36 9.03
CA PHE A 104 -6.44 -14.49 10.18
C PHE A 104 -7.39 -14.71 11.34
N ASP A 105 -6.89 -14.53 12.56
CA ASP A 105 -7.71 -14.31 13.75
C ASP A 105 -8.09 -12.83 13.79
N VAL A 106 -9.33 -12.52 13.41
CA VAL A 106 -9.79 -11.13 13.25
C VAL A 106 -10.44 -10.64 14.54
N VAL A 107 -9.92 -9.51 15.05
CA VAL A 107 -10.49 -8.77 16.17
C VAL A 107 -10.96 -7.40 15.65
N LEU A 108 -12.22 -7.06 15.90
CA LEU A 108 -12.76 -5.76 15.52
C LEU A 108 -12.43 -4.72 16.59
N LEU A 109 -11.85 -3.60 16.16
CA LEU A 109 -11.47 -2.47 17.01
C LEU A 109 -12.34 -1.26 16.66
N THR A 110 -13.12 -0.77 17.61
CA THR A 110 -14.02 0.39 17.41
C THR A 110 -13.40 1.73 17.83
N GLN A 111 -12.39 1.70 18.69
CA GLN A 111 -11.66 2.87 19.19
C GLN A 111 -10.17 2.63 19.02
N ALA A 112 -9.46 3.54 18.38
CA ALA A 112 -8.05 3.35 18.02
C ALA A 112 -7.13 3.20 19.25
N ASP A 113 -7.43 3.90 20.34
CA ASP A 113 -6.71 3.85 21.62
C ASP A 113 -6.88 2.52 22.38
N ALA A 114 -7.94 1.77 22.08
CA ALA A 114 -8.18 0.46 22.70
C ALA A 114 -7.27 -0.66 22.15
N VAL A 115 -6.42 -0.37 21.17
CA VAL A 115 -5.54 -1.37 20.53
C VAL A 115 -4.62 -2.06 21.54
N GLU A 116 -4.17 -1.35 22.56
CA GLU A 116 -3.26 -1.87 23.58
C GLU A 116 -3.75 -3.16 24.25
N LYS A 117 -5.08 -3.28 24.45
CA LYS A 117 -5.72 -4.47 25.02
C LYS A 117 -5.58 -5.74 24.19
N HIS A 118 -5.22 -5.59 22.91
CA HIS A 118 -5.10 -6.67 21.94
C HIS A 118 -3.65 -7.00 21.56
N LEU A 119 -2.71 -6.14 21.98
CA LEU A 119 -1.28 -6.33 21.78
C LEU A 119 -0.71 -7.29 22.86
N PRO A 120 0.46 -7.92 22.61
CA PRO A 120 1.16 -8.68 23.63
C PRO A 120 1.45 -7.83 24.89
N TYR A 121 1.33 -8.43 26.06
CA TYR A 121 1.63 -7.74 27.34
C TYR A 121 3.11 -7.36 27.43
N ASP A 122 4.00 -8.33 27.20
CA ASP A 122 5.43 -8.09 27.06
C ASP A 122 5.78 -7.85 25.58
N ARG A 123 6.25 -6.66 25.26
CA ARG A 123 6.58 -6.21 23.91
C ARG A 123 8.09 -6.07 23.68
N SER A 124 8.91 -6.36 24.71
CA SER A 124 10.36 -6.19 24.66
C SER A 124 11.03 -6.99 23.53
N ARG A 125 10.41 -8.10 23.13
CA ARG A 125 10.89 -8.99 22.06
C ARG A 125 10.01 -8.94 20.79
N PHE A 126 9.17 -7.90 20.66
CA PHE A 126 8.38 -7.66 19.45
C PHE A 126 8.89 -6.42 18.74
N ALA A 127 9.09 -6.54 17.42
CA ALA A 127 9.43 -5.39 16.59
C ALA A 127 8.18 -4.73 16.01
N TYR A 128 8.04 -3.43 16.24
CA TYR A 128 7.06 -2.61 15.53
C TYR A 128 7.56 -2.27 14.13
N ILE A 129 6.70 -2.46 13.13
CA ILE A 129 6.95 -2.09 11.73
C ILE A 129 5.88 -1.10 11.28
N GLY A 130 6.28 0.16 11.11
CA GLY A 130 5.35 1.20 10.69
C GLY A 130 5.91 2.61 10.78
N GLU A 131 5.17 3.55 10.24
CA GLU A 131 5.56 4.95 10.09
C GLU A 131 5.43 5.76 11.40
N TYR A 132 4.53 5.34 12.30
CA TYR A 132 4.15 6.13 13.48
C TYR A 132 4.98 5.76 14.71
N ILE A 133 6.24 6.22 14.72
CA ILE A 133 7.25 5.91 15.73
C ILE A 133 6.81 6.34 17.13
N GLU A 134 6.22 7.52 17.28
CA GLU A 134 5.79 8.02 18.58
C GLU A 134 4.63 7.20 19.18
N VAL A 135 3.74 6.69 18.31
CA VAL A 135 2.69 5.76 18.75
C VAL A 135 3.30 4.44 19.23
N ALA A 136 4.28 3.92 18.51
CA ALA A 136 4.98 2.71 18.90
C ALA A 136 5.68 2.86 20.28
N LYS A 137 6.40 3.97 20.49
CA LYS A 137 7.04 4.29 21.77
C LYS A 137 6.05 4.44 22.91
N ALA A 138 4.93 5.15 22.66
CA ALA A 138 3.87 5.31 23.66
C ALA A 138 3.23 3.97 24.06
N LEU A 139 3.18 3.01 23.13
CA LEU A 139 2.73 1.64 23.37
C LEU A 139 3.81 0.74 23.98
N GLY A 140 5.01 1.24 24.29
CA GLY A 140 6.08 0.51 24.95
C GLY A 140 6.88 -0.43 24.04
N PHE A 141 7.02 -0.11 22.75
CA PHE A 141 7.92 -0.84 21.86
C PHE A 141 9.31 -0.24 21.90
N ASP A 142 10.31 -1.07 22.26
CA ASP A 142 11.73 -0.72 22.20
C ASP A 142 12.32 -0.96 20.81
N LEU A 143 11.84 -1.99 20.11
CA LEU A 143 12.30 -2.38 18.78
C LEU A 143 11.38 -1.74 17.71
N VAL A 144 11.76 -0.57 17.22
CA VAL A 144 10.98 0.17 16.24
C VAL A 144 11.73 0.18 14.91
N ASN A 145 11.10 -0.40 13.87
CA ASN A 145 11.64 -0.49 12.52
C ASN A 145 13.11 -0.99 12.46
N PRO A 146 13.46 -2.12 13.09
CA PRO A 146 14.86 -2.56 13.12
C PRO A 146 15.36 -2.85 11.69
N ASP A 147 16.43 -2.16 11.29
CA ASP A 147 16.99 -2.20 9.94
C ASP A 147 17.27 -3.62 9.44
N ARG A 148 17.80 -4.49 10.29
CA ARG A 148 18.13 -5.86 9.88
C ARG A 148 16.89 -6.67 9.53
N VAL A 149 15.80 -6.49 10.27
CA VAL A 149 14.49 -7.10 9.95
C VAL A 149 13.96 -6.53 8.65
N LEU A 150 13.92 -5.19 8.52
CA LEU A 150 13.40 -4.53 7.32
C LEU A 150 14.19 -4.93 6.07
N ASN A 151 15.52 -4.92 6.12
CA ASN A 151 16.38 -5.29 5.01
C ASN A 151 16.13 -6.73 4.57
N TYR A 152 15.96 -7.66 5.52
CA TYR A 152 15.62 -9.03 5.19
C TYR A 152 14.25 -9.13 4.52
N LEU A 153 13.22 -8.51 5.09
CA LEU A 153 11.87 -8.52 4.52
C LEU A 153 11.84 -7.85 3.13
N HIS A 154 12.56 -6.76 2.92
CA HIS A 154 12.66 -6.10 1.61
C HIS A 154 13.32 -7.00 0.58
N TYR A 155 14.40 -7.67 0.95
CA TYR A 155 15.07 -8.63 0.06
C TYR A 155 14.13 -9.78 -0.33
N GLN A 156 13.41 -10.35 0.63
CA GLN A 156 12.49 -11.46 0.38
C GLN A 156 11.30 -11.03 -0.52
N ARG A 157 10.85 -9.79 -0.43
CA ARG A 157 9.79 -9.25 -1.30
C ARG A 157 10.21 -9.13 -2.77
N ALA A 158 11.49 -9.22 -3.09
CA ALA A 158 11.97 -9.33 -4.47
C ALA A 158 11.48 -10.65 -5.14
N TYR A 159 11.30 -11.70 -4.35
CA TYR A 159 10.79 -12.99 -4.80
C TYR A 159 9.28 -13.04 -4.61
N LYS A 160 8.54 -12.97 -5.72
CA LYS A 160 7.08 -12.91 -5.72
C LYS A 160 6.47 -14.31 -5.55
N THR A 161 5.43 -14.42 -4.73
CA THR A 161 4.59 -15.62 -4.65
C THR A 161 3.68 -15.70 -5.88
N ASP A 162 3.08 -16.87 -6.13
CA ASP A 162 2.13 -17.04 -7.24
C ASP A 162 0.91 -16.12 -7.11
N TYR A 163 0.44 -15.89 -5.87
CA TYR A 163 -0.61 -14.90 -5.57
C TYR A 163 -0.21 -13.50 -6.01
N GLU A 164 0.98 -13.03 -5.62
CA GLU A 164 1.51 -11.73 -6.01
C GLU A 164 1.70 -11.61 -7.53
N LEU A 165 2.14 -12.68 -8.20
CA LEU A 165 2.29 -12.70 -9.65
C LEU A 165 0.94 -12.51 -10.37
N VAL A 166 -0.12 -13.14 -9.87
CA VAL A 166 -1.48 -12.94 -10.42
C VAL A 166 -1.94 -11.49 -10.21
N CYS A 167 -1.75 -10.93 -9.02
CA CYS A 167 -2.08 -9.53 -8.73
C CYS A 167 -1.31 -8.57 -9.66
N MET A 168 -0.01 -8.80 -9.84
CA MET A 168 0.83 -7.98 -10.74
C MET A 168 0.39 -8.08 -12.20
N ARG A 169 0.04 -9.28 -12.69
CA ARG A 169 -0.48 -9.44 -14.05
C ARG A 169 -1.79 -8.68 -14.27
N GLN A 170 -2.70 -8.72 -13.29
CA GLN A 170 -3.95 -7.96 -13.35
C GLN A 170 -3.70 -6.45 -13.35
N ALA A 171 -2.79 -5.98 -12.49
CA ALA A 171 -2.38 -4.57 -12.47
C ALA A 171 -1.77 -4.12 -13.80
N ASN A 172 -0.95 -4.96 -14.44
CA ASN A 172 -0.37 -4.67 -15.75
C ASN A 172 -1.42 -4.56 -16.86
N VAL A 173 -2.46 -5.38 -16.83
CA VAL A 173 -3.58 -5.27 -17.81
C VAL A 173 -4.24 -3.90 -17.71
N LEU A 174 -4.49 -3.42 -16.48
CA LEU A 174 -5.05 -2.08 -16.26
C LEU A 174 -4.08 -0.98 -16.70
N ALA A 175 -2.79 -1.11 -16.35
CA ALA A 175 -1.78 -0.14 -16.75
C ALA A 175 -1.64 -0.02 -18.28
N VAL A 176 -1.67 -1.14 -19.00
CA VAL A 176 -1.65 -1.13 -20.47
C VAL A 176 -2.86 -0.38 -21.05
N ALA A 177 -4.05 -0.56 -20.48
CA ALA A 177 -5.23 0.20 -20.91
C ALA A 177 -5.04 1.71 -20.68
N GLY A 178 -4.49 2.09 -19.51
CA GLY A 178 -4.15 3.48 -19.20
C GLY A 178 -3.12 4.08 -20.16
N HIS A 179 -2.03 3.36 -20.44
CA HIS A 179 -1.00 3.82 -21.38
C HIS A 179 -1.53 3.95 -22.81
N ASN A 180 -2.40 3.05 -23.26
CA ASN A 180 -3.03 3.17 -24.58
C ASN A 180 -3.92 4.41 -24.67
N ALA A 181 -4.70 4.73 -23.63
CA ALA A 181 -5.51 5.92 -23.57
C ALA A 181 -4.65 7.20 -23.55
N ALA A 182 -3.58 7.23 -22.78
CA ALA A 182 -2.62 8.33 -22.76
C ALA A 182 -1.95 8.51 -24.13
N ALA A 183 -1.52 7.44 -24.80
CA ALA A 183 -0.95 7.50 -26.15
C ALA A 183 -1.94 8.02 -27.20
N ALA A 184 -3.22 7.68 -27.09
CA ALA A 184 -4.27 8.23 -27.96
C ALA A 184 -4.44 9.74 -27.72
N ALA A 185 -4.59 10.16 -26.46
CA ALA A 185 -4.71 11.57 -26.10
C ALA A 185 -3.48 12.39 -26.55
N PHE A 186 -2.28 11.82 -26.43
CA PHE A 186 -1.05 12.44 -26.93
C PHE A 186 -1.11 12.65 -28.47
N LYS A 187 -1.50 11.64 -29.24
CA LYS A 187 -1.63 11.72 -30.70
C LYS A 187 -2.69 12.75 -31.14
N ASP A 188 -3.70 12.95 -30.31
CA ASP A 188 -4.74 13.96 -30.51
C ASP A 188 -4.29 15.38 -30.13
N GLY A 189 -3.01 15.56 -29.73
CA GLY A 189 -2.42 16.85 -29.38
C GLY A 189 -2.95 17.43 -28.08
N LYS A 190 -3.33 16.57 -27.13
CA LYS A 190 -3.83 16.99 -25.81
C LYS A 190 -2.71 17.53 -24.91
N SER A 191 -3.09 18.33 -23.90
CA SER A 191 -2.19 18.82 -22.88
C SER A 191 -1.69 17.70 -21.95
N GLU A 192 -0.62 17.94 -21.18
CA GLU A 192 -0.12 17.00 -20.17
C GLU A 192 -1.21 16.63 -19.15
N PHE A 193 -1.98 17.63 -18.73
CA PHE A 193 -3.13 17.44 -17.85
C PHE A 193 -4.18 16.49 -18.47
N ASP A 194 -4.58 16.73 -19.71
CA ASP A 194 -5.59 15.91 -20.39
C ASP A 194 -5.11 14.47 -20.63
N ILE A 195 -3.82 14.29 -20.92
CA ILE A 195 -3.19 12.98 -21.08
C ILE A 195 -3.22 12.21 -19.75
N ASN A 196 -2.91 12.88 -18.64
CA ASN A 196 -3.03 12.28 -17.29
C ASN A 196 -4.49 11.88 -17.00
N GLN A 197 -5.45 12.76 -17.28
CA GLN A 197 -6.87 12.46 -17.07
C GLN A 197 -7.32 11.27 -17.93
N ALA A 198 -6.86 11.15 -19.16
CA ALA A 198 -7.17 10.02 -20.03
C ALA A 198 -6.66 8.69 -19.46
N TYR A 199 -5.42 8.69 -18.90
CA TYR A 199 -4.87 7.54 -18.20
C TYR A 199 -5.73 7.15 -16.99
N LEU A 200 -5.98 8.08 -16.08
CA LEU A 200 -6.72 7.85 -14.84
C LEU A 200 -8.16 7.35 -15.10
N ALA A 201 -8.82 7.94 -16.10
CA ALA A 201 -10.16 7.50 -16.53
C ALA A 201 -10.16 6.06 -17.07
N ALA A 202 -9.15 5.69 -17.85
CA ALA A 202 -9.05 4.35 -18.42
C ALA A 202 -8.79 3.27 -17.35
N VAL A 203 -7.95 3.57 -16.36
CA VAL A 203 -7.68 2.66 -15.23
C VAL A 203 -8.71 2.76 -14.10
N ARG A 204 -9.65 3.69 -14.18
CA ARG A 204 -10.68 3.98 -13.18
C ARG A 204 -10.12 4.23 -11.78
N GLN A 205 -9.04 4.99 -11.70
CA GLN A 205 -8.39 5.42 -10.48
C GLN A 205 -8.28 6.94 -10.46
N ASN A 206 -8.21 7.51 -9.27
CA ASN A 206 -7.82 8.90 -9.06
C ASN A 206 -6.36 8.98 -8.62
N ASP A 207 -5.79 10.19 -8.52
CA ASP A 207 -4.39 10.42 -8.13
C ASP A 207 -4.02 9.82 -6.78
N ASN A 208 -4.98 9.63 -5.88
CA ASN A 208 -4.74 9.04 -4.55
C ASN A 208 -4.71 7.50 -4.59
N GLN A 209 -5.29 6.88 -5.60
CA GLN A 209 -5.41 5.43 -5.73
C GLN A 209 -4.28 4.80 -6.53
N VAL A 210 -3.62 5.56 -7.40
CA VAL A 210 -2.42 5.09 -8.09
C VAL A 210 -1.25 4.91 -7.11
N PRO A 211 -0.29 4.02 -7.39
CA PRO A 211 0.86 3.77 -6.49
C PRO A 211 1.67 5.03 -6.20
N TYR A 212 1.84 5.87 -7.18
CA TYR A 212 2.47 7.20 -7.17
C TYR A 212 1.85 8.04 -8.29
N ASN A 213 1.96 9.37 -8.18
CA ASN A 213 1.39 10.27 -9.18
C ASN A 213 2.06 10.06 -10.54
N ASN A 214 1.26 10.10 -11.59
CA ASN A 214 1.77 9.96 -12.94
C ASN A 214 2.70 11.13 -13.29
N ILE A 215 3.80 10.82 -13.97
CA ILE A 215 4.65 11.82 -14.60
C ILE A 215 4.26 11.85 -16.07
N VAL A 216 3.69 12.98 -16.50
CA VAL A 216 3.34 13.22 -17.90
C VAL A 216 4.05 14.50 -18.30
N ALA A 217 4.99 14.41 -19.22
CA ALA A 217 5.85 15.51 -19.63
C ALA A 217 5.98 15.54 -21.15
N LEU A 218 5.80 16.71 -21.74
CA LEU A 218 5.92 16.95 -23.17
C LEU A 218 7.10 17.88 -23.46
N ASN A 219 7.71 17.74 -24.62
CA ASN A 219 8.76 18.61 -25.13
C ASN A 219 9.91 18.78 -24.11
N GLU A 220 10.27 20.02 -23.75
CA GLU A 220 11.32 20.36 -22.78
C GLU A 220 11.08 19.82 -21.37
N ASN A 221 9.82 19.66 -20.96
CA ASN A 221 9.46 19.12 -19.65
C ASN A 221 9.91 17.66 -19.50
N SER A 222 10.02 16.92 -20.61
CA SER A 222 10.47 15.51 -20.60
C SER A 222 11.91 15.32 -20.14
N ALA A 223 12.73 16.38 -20.11
CA ALA A 223 14.07 16.36 -19.56
C ALA A 223 14.11 16.39 -18.02
N ILE A 224 12.99 16.61 -17.34
CA ILE A 224 12.87 16.73 -15.89
C ILE A 224 12.40 15.39 -15.31
N LEU A 225 13.29 14.67 -14.61
CA LEU A 225 12.99 13.29 -14.11
C LEU A 225 11.84 13.23 -13.09
N HIS A 226 11.65 14.26 -12.28
CA HIS A 226 10.56 14.37 -11.29
C HIS A 226 9.63 15.52 -11.61
N TYR A 227 9.19 15.59 -12.88
CA TYR A 227 8.23 16.60 -13.33
C TYR A 227 6.84 16.25 -12.78
N MET A 228 6.33 17.09 -11.88
CA MET A 228 5.06 16.86 -11.18
C MET A 228 3.98 17.87 -11.59
N GLU A 229 4.37 18.99 -12.20
CA GLU A 229 3.45 19.92 -12.83
C GLU A 229 2.85 19.27 -14.08
N GLN A 230 1.71 19.71 -14.50
CA GLN A 230 1.03 19.24 -15.70
C GLN A 230 0.45 20.45 -16.42
N ASP A 231 1.05 20.81 -17.54
CA ASP A 231 0.55 21.91 -18.35
C ASP A 231 -0.89 21.67 -18.81
N VAL A 232 -1.75 22.63 -18.56
CA VAL A 232 -3.18 22.58 -18.93
C VAL A 232 -3.44 23.01 -20.36
N LEU A 233 -2.47 23.68 -21.00
CA LEU A 233 -2.54 24.11 -22.40
C LEU A 233 -1.89 23.07 -23.30
N ALA A 234 -2.56 22.71 -24.37
CA ALA A 234 -1.98 21.84 -25.38
C ALA A 234 -0.77 22.54 -26.03
N PRO A 235 0.34 21.81 -26.27
CA PRO A 235 1.49 22.39 -26.96
C PRO A 235 1.11 22.81 -28.37
N ALA A 236 1.74 23.88 -28.88
CA ALA A 236 1.58 24.26 -30.29
C ALA A 236 2.08 23.09 -31.17
N LEU A 237 1.27 22.66 -32.15
CA LEU A 237 1.47 21.47 -32.99
C LEU A 237 2.78 21.39 -33.78
N THR A 238 3.65 22.39 -33.70
CA THR A 238 4.86 22.53 -34.51
C THR A 238 6.11 21.85 -33.95
N GLN A 239 6.09 21.27 -32.75
CA GLN A 239 7.25 20.60 -32.15
C GLN A 239 6.84 19.36 -31.32
N LEU A 240 6.43 18.31 -31.99
CA LEU A 240 6.22 17.01 -31.35
C LEU A 240 7.50 16.18 -31.44
N ASN A 241 8.41 16.34 -30.51
CA ASN A 241 9.43 15.36 -30.22
C ASN A 241 8.88 14.45 -29.12
N ILE A 242 8.73 13.16 -29.48
CA ILE A 242 8.15 12.14 -28.60
C ILE A 242 9.29 11.60 -27.72
N GLU A 243 9.27 11.90 -26.41
CA GLU A 243 9.95 11.07 -25.44
C GLU A 243 8.92 10.35 -24.54
N PRO A 244 9.20 9.12 -24.12
CA PRO A 244 8.19 8.23 -23.58
C PRO A 244 7.72 8.65 -22.19
N ILE A 245 6.44 8.42 -21.94
CA ILE A 245 5.90 8.41 -20.58
C ILE A 245 6.67 7.35 -19.79
N VAL A 246 7.50 7.79 -18.85
CA VAL A 246 8.26 6.89 -17.98
C VAL A 246 7.41 6.59 -16.74
N SER A 247 6.62 5.53 -16.80
CA SER A 247 6.05 4.94 -15.61
C SER A 247 7.04 3.92 -15.04
N HIS A 248 7.62 4.21 -13.89
CA HIS A 248 8.46 3.27 -13.17
C HIS A 248 7.56 2.34 -12.35
N PHE A 249 7.45 1.09 -12.80
CA PHE A 249 6.87 0.01 -12.02
C PHE A 249 7.98 -0.68 -11.20
N PHE A 250 7.98 -0.46 -9.88
CA PHE A 250 8.71 -1.31 -8.94
C PHE A 250 7.86 -1.61 -7.71
#